data_da613bcf82451ae45cd5335e54d896ef
#
_entry.id   da613bcf82451ae45cd5335e54d896ef
#
_cell.length_a   1.000
_cell.length_b   1.000
_cell.length_c   1.000
_cell.angle_alpha   90.00
_cell.angle_beta   90.00
_cell.angle_gamma   90.00
#
_symmetry.space_group_name_H-M   'P 1'
#
loop_
_entity.id
_entity.type
_entity.pdbx_description
1 polymer ?
#
loop_
_entity_poly.entity_id
_entity_poly.type
_entity_poly.pdbx_seq_one_letter_code
_entity_poly.pdbx_strand_id
1 'polypeptide(L)'
;MISFWNSTDRLAREGLKIAWFGGAIMLLGKIFPDCKWLFWFGAGSTLTGLILQQRGAHLKKIDASPRMLTNEIKKDLLHALRNIPKQPLGVYYFGQDTEAKQYAVQIKEMFETAGFSVECFSGFLIFEARFGLSVAVYNGGQGDATATRIRDVFSVAGLDVLLETNPNRMKPVIQFAVHQKPQRVN
;
A
#
# COMPACT_ATOMS: atom_id res chain seq x y z
N MET A 1 -3.27 -11.69 4.91
CA MET A 1 -2.53 -10.67 4.14
C MET A 1 -1.01 -10.94 4.05
N ILE A 2 -0.37 -11.61 5.02
CA ILE A 2 1.07 -11.97 5.02
C ILE A 2 1.46 -12.93 3.87
N SER A 3 0.54 -13.74 3.33
CA SER A 3 0.83 -14.73 2.30
C SER A 3 1.08 -14.15 0.89
N PHE A 4 0.54 -13.00 0.58
CA PHE A 4 0.67 -12.37 -0.75
C PHE A 4 2.07 -11.78 -0.98
N TRP A 5 2.71 -11.27 0.07
CA TRP A 5 4.02 -10.61 0.02
C TRP A 5 5.18 -11.59 -0.21
N ASN A 6 5.07 -12.81 0.33
CA ASN A 6 6.03 -13.88 0.06
C ASN A 6 5.97 -14.38 -1.40
N SER A 7 4.87 -14.10 -2.11
CA SER A 7 4.66 -14.62 -3.46
C SER A 7 5.49 -13.91 -4.53
N THR A 8 5.71 -12.59 -4.43
CA THR A 8 6.42 -11.80 -5.46
C THR A 8 7.93 -12.06 -5.49
N ASP A 9 8.56 -12.18 -4.32
CA ASP A 9 9.97 -12.56 -4.22
C ASP A 9 10.19 -14.01 -4.60
N ARG A 10 9.23 -14.86 -4.27
CA ARG A 10 9.20 -16.26 -4.71
C ARG A 10 9.08 -16.34 -6.23
N LEU A 11 8.17 -15.57 -6.85
CA LEU A 11 8.01 -15.51 -8.31
C LEU A 11 9.27 -15.06 -9.03
N ALA A 12 9.95 -14.03 -8.55
CA ALA A 12 11.19 -13.55 -9.15
C ALA A 12 12.31 -14.59 -9.03
N ARG A 13 12.47 -15.23 -7.87
CA ARG A 13 13.47 -16.30 -7.65
C ARG A 13 13.17 -17.56 -8.44
N GLU A 14 11.92 -18.00 -8.48
CA GLU A 14 11.51 -19.16 -9.27
C GLU A 14 11.65 -18.87 -10.78
N GLY A 15 11.30 -17.66 -11.22
CA GLY A 15 11.52 -17.22 -12.60
C GLY A 15 12.99 -17.30 -13.01
N LEU A 16 13.91 -16.88 -12.14
CA LEU A 16 15.35 -16.97 -12.40
C LEU A 16 15.83 -18.43 -12.50
N LYS A 17 15.37 -19.31 -11.60
CA LYS A 17 15.70 -20.74 -11.65
C LYS A 17 15.22 -21.40 -12.94
N ILE A 18 13.99 -21.09 -13.35
CA ILE A 18 13.40 -21.62 -14.59
C ILE A 18 14.19 -21.12 -15.80
N ALA A 19 14.61 -19.85 -15.83
CA ALA A 19 15.42 -19.29 -16.91
C ALA A 19 16.79 -19.99 -17.02
N TRP A 20 17.47 -20.20 -15.88
CA TRP A 20 18.75 -20.92 -15.83
C TRP A 20 18.62 -22.38 -16.28
N PHE A 21 17.60 -23.07 -15.82
CA PHE A 21 17.31 -24.44 -16.20
C PHE A 21 17.02 -24.54 -17.70
N GLY A 22 16.20 -23.63 -18.23
CA GLY A 22 15.91 -23.54 -19.66
C GLY A 22 17.16 -23.29 -20.51
N GLY A 23 18.04 -22.38 -20.06
CA GLY A 23 19.33 -22.11 -20.72
C GLY A 23 20.24 -23.33 -20.77
N ALA A 24 20.31 -24.10 -19.68
CA ALA A 24 21.10 -25.35 -19.64
C ALA A 24 20.54 -26.38 -20.62
N ILE A 25 19.22 -26.54 -20.70
CA ILE A 25 18.58 -27.46 -21.66
C ILE A 25 18.82 -27.01 -23.11
N MET A 26 18.80 -25.69 -23.40
CA MET A 26 19.16 -25.19 -24.73
C MET A 26 20.58 -25.56 -25.15
N LEU A 27 21.54 -25.49 -24.21
CA LEU A 27 22.94 -25.87 -24.47
C LEU A 27 23.05 -27.38 -24.77
N LEU A 28 22.31 -28.22 -24.02
CA LEU A 28 22.26 -29.63 -24.30
C LEU A 28 21.66 -29.92 -25.68
N GLY A 29 20.62 -29.21 -26.11
CA GLY A 29 20.05 -29.33 -27.44
C GLY A 29 21.01 -28.96 -28.58
N LYS A 30 22.04 -28.12 -28.33
CA LYS A 30 23.13 -27.83 -29.26
C LYS A 30 24.16 -29.00 -29.35
N ILE A 31 24.41 -29.67 -28.23
CA ILE A 31 25.36 -30.76 -28.14
C ILE A 31 24.76 -32.02 -28.78
N PHE A 32 23.47 -32.22 -28.68
CA PHE A 32 22.73 -33.37 -29.23
C PHE A 32 21.79 -32.93 -30.38
N PRO A 33 22.30 -32.80 -31.62
CA PRO A 33 21.54 -32.23 -32.75
C PRO A 33 20.30 -33.05 -33.13
N ASP A 34 20.28 -34.33 -32.79
CA ASP A 34 19.14 -35.22 -33.04
C ASP A 34 17.94 -34.96 -32.12
N CYS A 35 18.17 -34.21 -31.02
CA CYS A 35 17.16 -33.87 -30.02
C CYS A 35 16.70 -32.40 -30.15
N LYS A 36 16.27 -31.97 -31.34
CA LYS A 36 15.83 -30.59 -31.62
C LYS A 36 14.74 -30.07 -30.66
N TRP A 37 13.91 -30.94 -30.13
CA TRP A 37 12.87 -30.60 -29.18
C TRP A 37 13.44 -30.05 -27.84
N LEU A 38 14.65 -30.50 -27.43
CA LEU A 38 15.32 -29.96 -26.24
C LEU A 38 15.62 -28.46 -26.38
N PHE A 39 16.04 -28.05 -27.58
CA PHE A 39 16.31 -26.64 -27.85
C PHE A 39 15.04 -25.77 -27.68
N TRP A 40 13.93 -26.18 -28.27
CA TRP A 40 12.66 -25.48 -28.20
C TRP A 40 12.06 -25.46 -26.79
N PHE A 41 12.18 -26.56 -26.06
CA PHE A 41 11.74 -26.65 -24.68
C PHE A 41 12.59 -25.76 -23.78
N GLY A 42 13.89 -25.73 -23.95
CA GLY A 42 14.80 -24.82 -23.24
C GLY A 42 14.52 -23.35 -23.52
N ALA A 43 14.28 -23.01 -24.81
CA ALA A 43 13.93 -21.62 -25.21
C ALA A 43 12.61 -21.17 -24.57
N GLY A 44 11.58 -22.00 -24.58
CA GLY A 44 10.30 -21.71 -23.94
C GLY A 44 10.42 -21.50 -22.44
N SER A 45 11.15 -22.38 -21.75
CA SER A 45 11.39 -22.27 -20.31
C SER A 45 12.17 -21.01 -19.94
N THR A 46 13.19 -20.64 -20.73
CA THR A 46 13.97 -19.41 -20.52
C THR A 46 13.08 -18.18 -20.67
N LEU A 47 12.26 -18.12 -21.72
CA LEU A 47 11.35 -16.99 -21.96
C LEU A 47 10.33 -16.85 -20.82
N THR A 48 9.73 -17.94 -20.38
CA THR A 48 8.79 -17.96 -19.26
C THR A 48 9.45 -17.45 -17.98
N GLY A 49 10.67 -17.92 -17.70
CA GLY A 49 11.45 -17.48 -16.53
C GLY A 49 11.73 -15.97 -16.54
N LEU A 50 12.10 -15.41 -17.69
CA LEU A 50 12.35 -13.97 -17.86
C LEU A 50 11.07 -13.13 -17.65
N ILE A 51 9.93 -13.60 -18.18
CA ILE A 51 8.65 -12.91 -17.98
C ILE A 51 8.27 -12.88 -16.50
N LEU A 52 8.43 -13.98 -15.78
CA LEU A 52 8.15 -14.05 -14.34
C LEU A 52 9.09 -13.15 -13.55
N GLN A 53 10.37 -13.10 -13.91
CA GLN A 53 11.35 -12.20 -13.28
C GLN A 53 11.00 -10.74 -13.50
N GLN A 54 10.64 -10.34 -14.73
CA GLN A 54 10.23 -8.97 -15.05
C GLN A 54 8.97 -8.56 -14.27
N ARG A 55 7.96 -9.44 -14.20
CA ARG A 55 6.76 -9.19 -13.40
C ARG A 55 7.09 -9.00 -11.93
N GLY A 56 7.94 -9.86 -11.36
CA GLY A 56 8.39 -9.72 -9.97
C GLY A 56 9.11 -8.39 -9.72
N ALA A 57 10.02 -7.99 -10.62
CA ALA A 57 10.74 -6.72 -10.53
C ALA A 57 9.81 -5.49 -10.68
N HIS A 58 8.82 -5.56 -11.58
CA HIS A 58 7.82 -4.50 -11.75
C HIS A 58 6.96 -4.32 -10.51
N LEU A 59 6.48 -5.41 -9.92
CA LEU A 59 5.72 -5.37 -8.67
C LEU A 59 6.54 -4.78 -7.52
N LYS A 60 7.83 -5.15 -7.40
CA LYS A 60 8.74 -4.54 -6.40
C LYS A 60 8.88 -3.04 -6.59
N LYS A 61 8.97 -2.56 -7.83
CA LYS A 61 9.09 -1.12 -8.13
C LYS A 61 7.83 -0.35 -7.73
N ILE A 62 6.63 -0.92 -7.97
CA ILE A 62 5.36 -0.33 -7.55
C ILE A 62 5.29 -0.21 -6.03
N ASP A 63 5.73 -1.24 -5.30
CA ASP A 63 5.74 -1.21 -3.85
C ASP A 63 6.77 -0.26 -3.24
N ALA A 64 7.90 -0.05 -3.91
CA ALA A 64 8.93 0.87 -3.47
C ALA A 64 8.57 2.34 -3.75
N SER A 65 7.58 2.61 -4.62
CA SER A 65 7.14 3.98 -4.91
C SER A 65 6.49 4.60 -3.66
N PRO A 66 6.75 5.89 -3.36
CA PRO A 66 6.08 6.58 -2.27
C PRO A 66 4.57 6.61 -2.50
N ARG A 67 3.80 6.50 -1.41
CA ARG A 67 2.35 6.66 -1.47
C ARG A 67 2.03 8.09 -1.88
N MET A 68 1.18 8.23 -2.88
CA MET A 68 0.69 9.54 -3.34
C MET A 68 -0.78 9.42 -3.70
N LEU A 69 -1.56 10.40 -3.32
CA LEU A 69 -2.93 10.53 -3.79
C LEU A 69 -2.90 11.01 -5.24
N THR A 70 -3.36 10.17 -6.17
CA THR A 70 -3.52 10.59 -7.57
C THR A 70 -4.59 11.68 -7.68
N ASN A 71 -4.56 12.48 -8.74
CA ASN A 71 -5.55 13.54 -8.95
C ASN A 71 -6.98 13.00 -9.05
N GLU A 72 -7.16 11.81 -9.60
CA GLU A 72 -8.44 11.12 -9.67
C GLU A 72 -8.97 10.77 -8.27
N ILE A 73 -8.14 10.08 -7.48
CA ILE A 73 -8.49 9.73 -6.09
C ILE A 73 -8.79 10.99 -5.27
N LYS A 74 -7.98 12.05 -5.41
CA LYS A 74 -8.23 13.33 -4.71
C LYS A 74 -9.59 13.91 -5.07
N LYS A 75 -9.96 13.92 -6.34
CA LYS A 75 -11.23 14.46 -6.82
C LYS A 75 -12.42 13.69 -6.24
N ASP A 76 -12.35 12.36 -6.28
CA ASP A 76 -13.42 11.48 -5.77
C ASP A 76 -13.57 11.61 -4.25
N LEU A 77 -12.46 11.61 -3.53
CA LEU A 77 -12.43 11.82 -2.09
C LEU A 77 -13.00 13.19 -1.70
N LEU A 78 -12.59 14.27 -2.39
CA LEU A 78 -13.10 15.62 -2.12
C LEU A 78 -14.61 15.72 -2.33
N HIS A 79 -15.13 15.12 -3.41
CA HIS A 79 -16.57 15.10 -3.67
C HIS A 79 -17.34 14.39 -2.55
N ALA A 80 -16.88 13.23 -2.14
CA ALA A 80 -17.54 12.43 -1.10
C ALA A 80 -17.41 13.06 0.29
N LEU A 81 -16.23 13.58 0.64
CA LEU A 81 -15.95 14.19 1.95
C LEU A 81 -16.75 15.48 2.17
N ARG A 82 -17.12 16.24 1.13
CA ARG A 82 -17.96 17.45 1.27
C ARG A 82 -19.33 17.18 1.91
N ASN A 83 -19.84 15.97 1.75
CA ASN A 83 -21.14 15.56 2.27
C ASN A 83 -21.08 14.98 3.69
N ILE A 84 -19.90 14.92 4.29
CA ILE A 84 -19.72 14.43 5.67
C ILE A 84 -19.84 15.62 6.66
N PRO A 85 -20.49 15.44 7.82
CA PRO A 85 -20.52 16.46 8.87
C PRO A 85 -19.13 16.89 9.29
N LYS A 86 -18.90 18.21 9.35
CA LYS A 86 -17.59 18.76 9.66
C LYS A 86 -17.34 18.76 11.17
N GLN A 87 -16.31 18.04 11.58
CA GLN A 87 -15.84 17.99 12.95
C GLN A 87 -14.33 18.26 12.96
N PRO A 88 -13.78 18.78 14.08
CA PRO A 88 -12.33 18.91 14.23
C PRO A 88 -11.64 17.56 14.05
N LEU A 89 -10.61 17.51 13.21
CA LEU A 89 -9.89 16.31 12.83
C LEU A 89 -8.39 16.51 13.03
N GLY A 90 -7.74 15.53 13.65
CA GLY A 90 -6.27 15.49 13.74
C GLY A 90 -5.71 14.55 12.71
N VAL A 91 -4.74 15.00 11.91
CA VAL A 91 -3.94 14.14 11.05
C VAL A 91 -2.60 13.88 11.70
N TYR A 92 -2.31 12.64 11.94
CA TYR A 92 -1.09 12.19 12.60
C TYR A 92 -0.19 11.44 11.64
N TYR A 93 1.12 11.55 11.81
CA TYR A 93 2.09 10.76 11.07
C TYR A 93 3.22 10.27 11.97
N PHE A 94 3.85 9.18 11.59
CA PHE A 94 4.99 8.64 12.31
C PHE A 94 6.20 9.56 12.15
N GLY A 95 6.70 10.15 13.24
CA GLY A 95 7.55 11.34 13.26
C GLY A 95 8.89 11.28 12.52
N GLN A 96 9.43 10.09 12.24
CA GLN A 96 10.72 9.92 11.54
C GLN A 96 10.57 9.45 10.07
N ASP A 97 9.34 9.15 9.63
CA ASP A 97 9.07 8.67 8.28
C ASP A 97 8.72 9.85 7.36
N THR A 98 9.66 10.23 6.49
CA THR A 98 9.47 11.33 5.54
C THR A 98 8.34 11.03 4.54
N GLU A 99 8.15 9.78 4.15
CA GLU A 99 7.08 9.36 3.25
C GLU A 99 5.72 9.50 3.93
N ALA A 100 5.59 9.01 5.17
CA ALA A 100 4.37 9.14 5.95
C ALA A 100 4.02 10.61 6.19
N LYS A 101 5.02 11.47 6.46
CA LYS A 101 4.84 12.91 6.61
C LYS A 101 4.29 13.55 5.32
N GLN A 102 4.90 13.28 4.17
CA GLN A 102 4.46 13.84 2.89
C GLN A 102 3.05 13.39 2.53
N TYR A 103 2.73 12.12 2.80
CA TYR A 103 1.40 11.59 2.56
C TYR A 103 0.36 12.18 3.53
N ALA A 104 0.70 12.38 4.80
CA ALA A 104 -0.15 13.05 5.78
C ALA A 104 -0.44 14.51 5.41
N VAL A 105 0.53 15.24 4.85
CA VAL A 105 0.32 16.61 4.36
C VAL A 105 -0.71 16.61 3.22
N GLN A 106 -0.61 15.70 2.26
CA GLN A 106 -1.60 15.60 1.18
C GLN A 106 -3.02 15.29 1.69
N ILE A 107 -3.11 14.40 2.69
CA ILE A 107 -4.39 14.05 3.34
C ILE A 107 -4.94 15.26 4.10
N LYS A 108 -4.10 15.98 4.84
CA LYS A 108 -4.49 17.23 5.54
C LYS A 108 -5.07 18.25 4.56
N GLU A 109 -4.34 18.59 3.51
CA GLU A 109 -4.77 19.54 2.47
C GLU A 109 -6.11 19.12 1.84
N MET A 110 -6.30 17.85 1.63
CA MET A 110 -7.56 17.31 1.08
C MET A 110 -8.71 17.50 2.06
N PHE A 111 -8.54 17.20 3.35
CA PHE A 111 -9.57 17.44 4.37
C PHE A 111 -9.89 18.92 4.54
N GLU A 112 -8.87 19.80 4.55
CA GLU A 112 -9.06 21.24 4.60
C GLU A 112 -9.84 21.77 3.39
N THR A 113 -9.48 21.30 2.19
CA THR A 113 -10.22 21.63 0.95
C THR A 113 -11.67 21.11 0.97
N ALA A 114 -11.92 20.01 1.67
CA ALA A 114 -13.28 19.50 1.90
C ALA A 114 -14.04 20.28 2.98
N GLY A 115 -13.40 21.22 3.70
CA GLY A 115 -14.00 22.08 4.70
C GLY A 115 -13.89 21.58 6.15
N PHE A 116 -13.02 20.64 6.45
CA PHE A 116 -12.72 20.23 7.81
C PHE A 116 -11.73 21.20 8.47
N SER A 117 -11.86 21.40 9.79
CA SER A 117 -10.79 22.00 10.59
C SER A 117 -9.78 20.93 10.94
N VAL A 118 -8.54 21.07 10.45
CA VAL A 118 -7.52 20.01 10.56
C VAL A 118 -6.27 20.52 11.26
N GLU A 119 -5.86 19.79 12.29
CA GLU A 119 -4.55 19.95 12.91
C GLU A 119 -3.64 18.79 12.50
N CYS A 120 -2.34 19.06 12.29
CA CYS A 120 -1.38 18.05 11.91
C CYS A 120 -0.34 17.86 13.02
N PHE A 121 -0.14 16.63 13.41
CA PHE A 121 0.75 16.27 14.52
C PHE A 121 1.80 15.26 14.08
N SER A 122 3.03 15.44 14.55
CA SER A 122 4.04 14.40 14.54
C SER A 122 4.08 13.71 15.90
N GLY A 123 4.09 12.39 15.94
CA GLY A 123 4.20 11.71 17.23
C GLY A 123 4.09 10.21 17.12
N PHE A 124 4.42 9.55 18.24
CA PHE A 124 4.14 8.13 18.43
C PHE A 124 2.69 8.04 18.94
N LEU A 125 1.81 7.61 18.06
CA LEU A 125 0.45 7.33 18.45
C LEU A 125 0.37 5.88 18.96
N ILE A 126 -0.36 5.71 20.04
CA ILE A 126 -0.71 4.39 20.57
C ILE A 126 -1.91 3.88 19.75
N PHE A 127 -1.68 3.64 18.47
CA PHE A 127 -2.63 2.93 17.63
C PHE A 127 -2.20 1.47 17.53
N GLU A 128 -3.18 0.58 17.44
CA GLU A 128 -2.92 -0.84 17.20
C GLU A 128 -2.37 -1.07 15.79
N ALA A 129 -2.83 -0.29 14.80
CA ALA A 129 -2.31 -0.35 13.45
C ALA A 129 -0.86 0.16 13.39
N ARG A 130 0.03 -0.69 12.94
CA ARG A 130 1.45 -0.33 12.73
C ARG A 130 1.75 0.12 11.32
N PHE A 131 0.86 -0.17 10.38
CA PHE A 131 1.06 0.07 8.95
C PHE A 131 -0.23 0.55 8.29
N GLY A 132 -0.10 1.36 7.22
CA GLY A 132 -1.23 1.79 6.42
C GLY A 132 -1.88 3.09 6.88
N LEU A 133 -3.20 3.13 6.80
CA LEU A 133 -4.02 4.24 7.25
C LEU A 133 -4.98 3.75 8.33
N SER A 134 -5.22 4.59 9.33
CA SER A 134 -6.29 4.33 10.29
C SER A 134 -7.04 5.60 10.65
N VAL A 135 -8.29 5.44 11.04
CA VAL A 135 -9.08 6.48 11.67
C VAL A 135 -9.53 6.00 13.03
N ALA A 136 -9.23 6.79 14.05
CA ALA A 136 -9.55 6.46 15.43
C ALA A 136 -10.51 7.48 16.02
N VAL A 137 -11.39 6.98 16.89
CA VAL A 137 -12.31 7.80 17.68
C VAL A 137 -12.18 7.44 19.15
N TYR A 138 -12.51 8.41 19.99
CA TYR A 138 -12.61 8.16 21.42
C TYR A 138 -13.84 7.28 21.72
N ASN A 139 -13.66 6.23 22.53
CA ASN A 139 -14.74 5.30 22.91
C ASN A 139 -15.89 6.05 23.60
N GLY A 140 -17.09 6.01 22.99
CA GLY A 140 -18.28 6.75 23.44
C GLY A 140 -18.34 8.22 22.96
N GLY A 141 -17.53 8.59 21.97
CA GLY A 141 -17.53 9.94 21.39
C GLY A 141 -18.57 10.15 20.29
N GLN A 142 -19.00 11.40 20.11
CA GLN A 142 -19.91 11.81 19.01
C GLN A 142 -19.28 11.67 17.61
N GLY A 143 -18.00 11.26 17.51
CA GLY A 143 -17.25 11.15 16.27
C GLY A 143 -17.44 9.83 15.50
N ASP A 144 -18.02 8.80 16.12
CA ASP A 144 -18.07 7.45 15.55
C ASP A 144 -18.71 7.40 14.16
N ALA A 145 -19.87 8.04 13.99
CA ALA A 145 -20.56 8.06 12.70
C ALA A 145 -19.77 8.80 11.62
N THR A 146 -19.09 9.89 11.98
CA THR A 146 -18.26 10.66 11.05
C THR A 146 -16.99 9.90 10.69
N ALA A 147 -16.33 9.26 11.64
CA ALA A 147 -15.13 8.45 11.39
C ALA A 147 -15.45 7.22 10.53
N THR A 148 -16.57 6.55 10.79
CA THR A 148 -17.04 5.45 9.96
C THR A 148 -17.26 5.91 8.51
N ARG A 149 -17.92 7.05 8.30
CA ARG A 149 -18.14 7.61 6.95
C ARG A 149 -16.81 7.98 6.27
N ILE A 150 -15.87 8.55 7.00
CA ILE A 150 -14.53 8.84 6.48
C ILE A 150 -13.86 7.53 6.02
N ARG A 151 -13.83 6.50 6.86
CA ARG A 151 -13.30 5.19 6.49
C ARG A 151 -13.95 4.65 5.20
N ASP A 152 -15.28 4.68 5.13
CA ASP A 152 -16.04 4.13 4.00
C ASP A 152 -15.72 4.88 2.70
N VAL A 153 -15.63 6.21 2.76
CA VAL A 153 -15.24 7.04 1.60
C VAL A 153 -13.84 6.70 1.10
N PHE A 154 -12.88 6.54 1.99
CA PHE A 154 -11.53 6.14 1.61
C PHE A 154 -11.50 4.72 1.04
N SER A 155 -12.25 3.79 1.63
CA SER A 155 -12.35 2.40 1.15
C SER A 155 -12.95 2.32 -0.26
N VAL A 156 -13.98 3.12 -0.56
CA VAL A 156 -14.56 3.22 -1.91
C VAL A 156 -13.55 3.77 -2.91
N ALA A 157 -12.69 4.70 -2.48
CA ALA A 157 -11.59 5.21 -3.31
C ALA A 157 -10.40 4.24 -3.44
N GLY A 158 -10.51 3.01 -2.92
CA GLY A 158 -9.47 1.97 -3.00
C GLY A 158 -8.35 2.12 -1.96
N LEU A 159 -8.54 2.97 -0.96
CA LEU A 159 -7.61 3.16 0.14
C LEU A 159 -8.10 2.41 1.39
N ASP A 160 -7.36 1.39 1.79
CA ASP A 160 -7.70 0.60 2.97
C ASP A 160 -7.41 1.40 4.26
N VAL A 161 -8.46 1.68 5.02
CA VAL A 161 -8.41 2.46 6.27
C VAL A 161 -9.02 1.65 7.40
N LEU A 162 -8.24 1.40 8.43
CA LEU A 162 -8.71 0.73 9.65
C LEU A 162 -9.50 1.70 10.54
N LEU A 163 -10.62 1.25 11.08
CA LEU A 163 -11.34 1.96 12.12
C LEU A 163 -10.88 1.44 13.48
N GLU A 164 -10.39 2.33 14.31
CA GLU A 164 -9.88 2.02 15.65
C GLU A 164 -10.62 2.80 16.73
N THR A 165 -10.65 2.24 17.93
CA THR A 165 -11.17 2.91 19.10
C THR A 165 -10.02 3.26 20.02
N ASN A 166 -9.84 4.56 20.29
CA ASN A 166 -8.82 5.02 21.25
C ASN A 166 -9.46 5.16 22.64
N PRO A 167 -8.98 4.44 23.64
CA PRO A 167 -9.50 4.55 25.00
C PRO A 167 -9.13 5.89 25.68
N ASN A 168 -8.09 6.57 25.18
CA ASN A 168 -7.62 7.83 25.72
C ASN A 168 -8.39 9.00 25.11
N ARG A 169 -8.92 9.87 25.96
CA ARG A 169 -9.60 11.11 25.53
C ARG A 169 -8.58 12.09 24.98
N MET A 170 -8.35 12.04 23.68
CA MET A 170 -7.50 12.99 22.98
C MET A 170 -8.36 14.00 22.19
N LYS A 171 -7.85 15.20 22.04
CA LYS A 171 -8.43 16.18 21.11
C LYS A 171 -7.48 16.33 19.93
N PRO A 172 -7.98 16.44 18.72
CA PRO A 172 -9.40 16.36 18.31
C PRO A 172 -9.99 14.96 18.46
N VAL A 173 -11.33 14.86 18.51
CA VAL A 173 -12.07 13.61 18.75
C VAL A 173 -11.85 12.58 17.65
N ILE A 174 -11.74 13.03 16.40
CA ILE A 174 -11.44 12.17 15.25
C ILE A 174 -9.96 12.33 14.93
N GLN A 175 -9.28 11.21 14.83
CA GLN A 175 -7.85 11.14 14.56
C GLN A 175 -7.61 10.28 13.34
N PHE A 176 -7.04 10.84 12.28
CA PHE A 176 -6.63 10.14 11.09
C PHE A 176 -5.12 9.91 11.15
N ALA A 177 -4.70 8.67 11.14
CA ALA A 177 -3.29 8.32 11.27
C ALA A 177 -2.70 7.76 9.97
N VAL A 178 -1.55 8.27 9.60
CA VAL A 178 -0.70 7.79 8.53
C VAL A 178 0.47 7.04 9.14
N HIS A 179 0.39 5.73 9.09
CA HIS A 179 1.43 4.82 9.58
C HIS A 179 2.50 4.60 8.52
N GLN A 180 3.57 3.95 8.94
CA GLN A 180 4.61 3.52 8.02
C GLN A 180 4.04 2.64 6.91
N LYS A 181 4.65 2.72 5.74
CA LYS A 181 4.40 1.74 4.69
C LYS A 181 4.90 0.37 5.17
N PRO A 182 4.15 -0.72 4.93
CA PRO A 182 4.63 -2.05 5.27
C PRO A 182 6.00 -2.29 4.66
N GLN A 183 7.03 -2.44 5.50
CA GLN A 183 8.34 -2.83 5.01
C GLN A 183 8.31 -4.33 4.71
N ARG A 184 8.81 -4.72 3.56
CA ARG A 184 9.04 -6.14 3.27
C ARG A 184 10.17 -6.61 4.17
N VAL A 185 9.88 -7.54 5.05
CA VAL A 185 10.91 -8.35 5.69
C VAL A 185 11.47 -9.27 4.58
N ASN A 186 12.71 -9.02 4.19
CA ASN A 186 13.44 -9.84 3.20
C ASN A 186 13.75 -11.23 3.75
#